data_269be533bbee1b2eab9e9901c4c97de5
#
_entry.id   269be533bbee1b2eab9e9901c4c97de5
#
_cell.length_a   1.000
_cell.length_b   1.000
_cell.length_c   1.000
_cell.angle_alpha   90.00
_cell.angle_beta   90.00
_cell.angle_gamma   90.00
#
_symmetry.space_group_name_H-M   'P 1'
#
loop_
_entity.id
_entity.type
_entity.pdbx_description
1 polymer ?
#
loop_
_entity_poly.entity_id
_entity_poly.type
_entity_poly.pdbx_seq_one_letter_code
_entity_poly.pdbx_strand_id
1 'polypeptide(L)'
;DGYNDYWNIIGLDTPLNRGAKIFIFDRYGKLLKQLSPSSRGWDGTYNGNVMPSGDYWFRIEYLELQPDGEFREAEFKANFTLKR
;
A
#
# COMPACT_ATOMS: atom_id res chain seq x y z
N ASP A 1 -18.44 -6.60 -0.91
CA ASP A 1 -19.74 -6.11 -0.51
C ASP A 1 -19.80 -4.58 -0.42
N GLY A 2 -18.69 -3.91 -0.44
CA GLY A 2 -18.62 -2.47 -0.48
C GLY A 2 -18.77 -1.74 0.84
N TYR A 3 -18.90 -2.45 1.94
CA TYR A 3 -19.09 -1.82 3.25
C TYR A 3 -17.77 -1.64 3.94
N ASN A 4 -17.27 -0.41 3.99
CA ASN A 4 -16.10 -0.06 4.78
C ASN A 4 -14.91 -0.98 4.52
N ASP A 5 -14.82 -1.54 3.33
CA ASP A 5 -13.71 -2.39 2.96
C ASP A 5 -12.53 -1.52 2.61
N TYR A 6 -11.40 -1.84 3.25
CA TYR A 6 -10.15 -1.13 3.04
C TYR A 6 -9.08 -2.11 2.63
N TRP A 7 -8.32 -1.73 1.63
CA TRP A 7 -7.17 -2.49 1.23
C TRP A 7 -5.94 -2.03 2.02
N ASN A 8 -5.25 -2.96 2.64
CA ASN A 8 -4.02 -2.66 3.34
C ASN A 8 -3.13 -3.90 3.36
N ILE A 9 -1.90 -3.72 3.82
CA ILE A 9 -0.93 -4.80 3.93
C ILE A 9 -0.82 -5.19 5.39
N ILE A 10 -1.06 -6.47 5.67
CA ILE A 10 -1.01 -7.00 7.02
C ILE A 10 0.44 -7.31 7.39
N GLY A 11 0.82 -6.96 8.63
CA GLY A 11 2.13 -7.29 9.15
C GLY A 11 3.18 -6.21 9.00
N LEU A 12 2.85 -5.05 8.44
CA LEU A 12 3.78 -3.94 8.32
C LEU A 12 3.75 -2.96 9.49
N ASP A 13 2.82 -3.11 10.42
CA ASP A 13 2.64 -2.19 11.54
C ASP A 13 3.55 -2.54 12.73
N THR A 14 4.75 -3.03 12.45
CA THR A 14 5.75 -3.30 13.48
C THR A 14 6.62 -2.07 13.70
N PRO A 15 7.30 -1.96 14.85
CA PRO A 15 8.20 -0.82 15.07
C PRO A 15 9.27 -0.66 13.99
N LEU A 16 9.75 -1.76 13.44
CA LEU A 16 10.75 -1.73 12.37
C LEU A 16 10.22 -1.04 11.12
N ASN A 17 8.95 -1.27 10.79
CA ASN A 17 8.36 -0.75 9.57
C ASN A 17 7.49 0.48 9.80
N ARG A 18 7.62 1.12 10.96
CA ARG A 18 6.80 2.28 11.31
C ARG A 18 6.89 3.38 10.27
N GLY A 19 8.06 3.57 9.68
CA GLY A 19 8.28 4.59 8.66
C GLY A 19 8.06 4.11 7.24
N ALA A 20 7.56 2.89 7.05
CA ALA A 20 7.30 2.38 5.71
C ALA A 20 6.22 3.22 5.03
N LYS A 21 6.30 3.29 3.71
CA LYS A 21 5.33 4.02 2.90
C LYS A 21 4.73 3.06 1.89
N ILE A 22 3.42 3.18 1.71
CA ILE A 22 2.69 2.35 0.76
C ILE A 22 2.04 3.29 -0.26
N PHE A 23 2.32 3.07 -1.53
CA PHE A 23 1.78 3.89 -2.61
C PHE A 23 0.86 3.05 -3.47
N ILE A 24 -0.31 3.59 -3.79
CA ILE A 24 -1.29 2.91 -4.64
C ILE A 24 -1.35 3.62 -5.98
N PHE A 25 -1.29 2.85 -7.06
CA PHE A 25 -1.29 3.37 -8.42
C PHE A 25 -2.39 2.69 -9.24
N ASP A 26 -2.90 3.42 -10.24
CA ASP A 26 -3.76 2.80 -11.22
C ASP A 26 -2.91 2.07 -12.28
N ARG A 27 -3.59 1.44 -13.25
CA ARG A 27 -2.90 0.66 -14.27
C ARG A 27 -2.07 1.52 -15.22
N TYR A 28 -2.24 2.83 -15.17
CA TYR A 28 -1.46 3.76 -15.99
C TYR A 28 -0.29 4.35 -15.20
N GLY A 29 -0.10 3.93 -13.96
CA GLY A 29 0.98 4.43 -13.13
C GLY A 29 0.68 5.72 -12.39
N LYS A 30 -0.57 6.16 -12.39
CA LYS A 30 -0.96 7.38 -11.69
C LYS A 30 -1.09 7.09 -10.19
N LEU A 31 -0.45 7.91 -9.37
CA LEU A 31 -0.53 7.78 -7.91
C LEU A 31 -1.92 8.17 -7.43
N LEU A 32 -2.57 7.24 -6.75
CA LEU A 32 -3.93 7.45 -6.22
C LEU A 32 -3.94 7.73 -4.73
N LYS A 33 -3.05 7.11 -3.97
CA LYS A 33 -3.06 7.22 -2.51
C LYS A 33 -1.71 6.84 -1.94
N GLN A 34 -1.32 7.52 -0.86
CA GLN A 34 -0.20 7.11 -0.02
C GLN A 34 -0.75 6.68 1.33
N LEU A 35 -0.32 5.52 1.82
CA LEU A 35 -0.75 4.96 3.08
C LEU A 35 0.44 4.77 4.01
N SER A 36 0.16 4.75 5.31
CA SER A 36 1.13 4.29 6.30
C SER A 36 0.72 2.90 6.80
N PRO A 37 1.65 2.12 7.38
CA PRO A 37 1.31 0.77 7.89
C PRO A 37 0.25 0.79 8.98
N SER A 38 0.17 1.88 9.74
CA SER A 38 -0.79 2.02 10.82
C SER A 38 -2.12 2.62 10.37
N SER A 39 -2.24 2.99 9.11
CA SER A 39 -3.47 3.56 8.59
C SER A 39 -4.53 2.47 8.40
N ARG A 40 -5.79 2.91 8.24
CA ARG A 40 -6.89 2.00 7.98
C ARG A 40 -6.75 1.29 6.64
N GLY A 41 -6.07 1.93 5.69
CA GLY A 41 -5.91 1.40 4.35
C GLY A 41 -6.61 2.26 3.31
N TRP A 42 -6.64 1.77 2.08
CA TRP A 42 -7.26 2.49 0.97
C TRP A 42 -8.71 2.04 0.80
N ASP A 43 -9.61 3.00 0.73
CA ASP A 43 -11.04 2.74 0.60
C ASP A 43 -11.51 2.66 -0.85
N GLY A 44 -10.60 2.70 -1.80
CA GLY A 44 -10.95 2.59 -3.22
C GLY A 44 -11.43 3.87 -3.86
N THR A 45 -11.14 5.04 -3.26
CA THR A 45 -11.55 6.31 -3.83
C THR A 45 -10.35 7.15 -4.25
N TYR A 46 -10.60 8.07 -5.17
CA TYR A 46 -9.63 9.09 -5.59
C TYR A 46 -10.36 10.40 -5.81
N ASN A 47 -9.91 11.44 -5.10
CA ASN A 47 -10.55 12.76 -5.15
C ASN A 47 -12.06 12.70 -4.88
N GLY A 48 -12.47 11.84 -3.94
CA GLY A 48 -13.87 11.68 -3.58
C GLY A 48 -14.69 10.81 -4.50
N ASN A 49 -14.09 10.29 -5.56
CA ASN A 49 -14.78 9.43 -6.52
C ASN A 49 -14.41 7.97 -6.31
N VAL A 50 -15.42 7.11 -6.41
CA VAL A 50 -15.24 5.67 -6.30
C VAL A 50 -14.51 5.17 -7.54
N MET A 51 -13.39 4.47 -7.33
CA MET A 51 -12.63 3.89 -8.43
C MET A 51 -13.26 2.59 -8.89
N PRO A 52 -13.19 2.28 -10.19
CA PRO A 52 -13.81 1.06 -10.71
C PRO A 52 -13.10 -0.19 -10.23
N SER A 53 -13.82 -1.30 -10.23
CA SER A 53 -13.24 -2.62 -10.01
C SER A 53 -12.20 -2.90 -11.08
N GLY A 54 -11.12 -3.57 -10.71
CA GLY A 54 -10.08 -3.91 -11.65
C GLY A 54 -8.74 -4.04 -10.96
N ASP A 55 -7.69 -4.03 -11.75
CA ASP A 55 -6.33 -4.22 -11.26
C ASP A 55 -5.68 -2.88 -10.94
N TYR A 56 -5.03 -2.86 -9.79
CA TYR A 56 -4.26 -1.72 -9.31
C TYR A 56 -2.90 -2.22 -8.87
N TRP A 57 -1.98 -1.29 -8.65
CA TRP A 57 -0.61 -1.61 -8.27
C TRP A 57 -0.28 -0.95 -6.96
N PHE A 58 0.62 -1.56 -6.20
CA PHE A 58 1.17 -0.92 -5.01
C PHE A 58 2.68 -1.03 -5.00
N ARG A 59 3.30 -0.08 -4.31
CA ARG A 59 4.73 -0.10 -4.02
C ARG A 59 4.91 0.16 -2.54
N ILE A 60 5.72 -0.65 -1.89
CA ILE A 60 6.10 -0.46 -0.49
C ILE A 60 7.56 -0.03 -0.46
N GLU A 61 7.84 1.05 0.28
CA GLU A 61 9.20 1.45 0.62
C GLU A 61 9.39 1.20 2.10
N TYR A 62 10.38 0.41 2.47
CA TYR A 62 10.57 -0.03 3.84
C TYR A 62 12.03 -0.25 4.14
N LEU A 63 12.34 -0.48 5.43
CA LEU A 63 13.69 -0.81 5.86
C LEU A 63 13.80 -2.32 6.04
N GLU A 64 14.88 -2.90 5.53
CA GLU A 64 15.15 -4.32 5.63
C GLU A 64 16.40 -4.54 6.47
N LEU A 65 16.30 -5.40 7.48
CA LEU A 65 17.45 -5.74 8.31
C LEU A 65 18.36 -6.70 7.55
N GLN A 66 19.62 -6.32 7.43
CA GLN A 66 20.63 -7.11 6.73
C GLN A 66 21.34 -8.06 7.70
N PRO A 67 21.99 -9.12 7.18
CA PRO A 67 22.73 -10.06 8.04
C PRO A 67 23.85 -9.40 8.86
N ASP A 68 24.37 -8.27 8.41
CA ASP A 68 25.41 -7.55 9.14
C ASP A 68 24.88 -6.64 10.24
N GLY A 69 23.56 -6.65 10.48
CA GLY A 69 22.93 -5.80 11.48
C GLY A 69 22.56 -4.41 11.00
N GLU A 70 22.89 -4.07 9.78
CA GLU A 70 22.54 -2.77 9.21
C GLU A 70 21.14 -2.80 8.60
N PHE A 71 20.52 -1.63 8.51
CA PHE A 71 19.23 -1.47 7.83
C PHE A 71 19.46 -0.85 6.46
N ARG A 72 18.74 -1.34 5.48
CA ARG A 72 18.81 -0.80 4.12
C ARG A 72 17.39 -0.54 3.60
N GLU A 73 17.26 0.49 2.80
CA GLU A 73 16.01 0.77 2.13
C GLU A 73 15.73 -0.30 1.10
N ALA A 74 14.50 -0.80 1.09
CA ALA A 74 14.04 -1.82 0.17
C ALA A 74 12.70 -1.40 -0.41
N GLU A 75 12.35 -2.02 -1.52
CA GLU A 75 11.15 -1.70 -2.25
C GLU A 75 10.51 -2.99 -2.75
N PHE A 76 9.19 -3.07 -2.68
CA PHE A 76 8.42 -4.19 -3.21
C PHE A 76 7.24 -3.66 -4.00
N LYS A 77 7.01 -4.22 -5.17
CA LYS A 77 5.90 -3.84 -6.05
C LYS A 77 5.08 -5.07 -6.42
N ALA A 78 3.77 -4.91 -6.48
CA ALA A 78 2.89 -5.97 -6.94
C ALA A 78 1.57 -5.37 -7.39
N ASN A 79 0.76 -6.19 -8.04
CA ASN A 79 -0.60 -5.77 -8.37
C ASN A 79 -1.59 -6.45 -7.44
N PHE A 80 -2.79 -5.89 -7.38
CA PHE A 80 -3.90 -6.46 -6.65
C PHE A 80 -5.18 -6.12 -7.37
N THR A 81 -6.23 -6.87 -7.09
CA THR A 81 -7.54 -6.65 -7.70
C THR A 81 -8.46 -5.99 -6.69
N LEU A 82 -9.03 -4.86 -7.08
CA LEU A 82 -10.08 -4.20 -6.32
C LEU A 82 -11.42 -4.72 -6.79
N LYS A 83 -12.18 -5.27 -5.85
CA LYS A 83 -13.53 -5.79 -6.14
C LYS A 83 -14.56 -4.96 -5.40
N ARG A 84 -15.64 -4.66 -6.07
CA ARG A 84 -16.75 -3.92 -5.48
C ARG A 84 -18.03 -4.70 -5.55
#